data_d8fdfa8db11390ff74830afd561e93dd
#
_entry.id   d8fdfa8db11390ff74830afd561e93dd
#
_cell.length_a   1.000
_cell.length_b   1.000
_cell.length_c   1.000
_cell.angle_alpha   90.00
_cell.angle_beta   90.00
_cell.angle_gamma   90.00
#
_symmetry.space_group_name_H-M   'P 1'
#
loop_
_entity.id
_entity.type
_entity.pdbx_description
1 polymer ?
#
loop_
_entity_poly.entity_id
_entity_poly.type
_entity_poly.pdbx_seq_one_letter_code
_entity_poly.pdbx_strand_id
1 'polypeptide(L)'
;MIDDLLKKYPNDLRVVIKQFPLSFHKQAKKASLYVLAAERQGKYHEMSNKIFENYRGLKSNENLPRQYAEEMGLDMAKFDQDMKDPALDARINREMNQMKQSGMPRMSVPKFLINGKEPQGKRDISNYSAIIEAELKKKK
;
A
#
# COMPACT_ATOMS: atom_id res chain seq x y z
N MET A 1 -7.99 -10.27 -1.84
CA MET A 1 -8.75 -9.49 -2.85
C MET A 1 -7.84 -8.93 -3.97
N ILE A 2 -6.88 -8.05 -3.68
CA ILE A 2 -6.01 -7.48 -4.74
C ILE A 2 -5.20 -8.56 -5.44
N ASP A 3 -4.57 -9.46 -4.69
CA ASP A 3 -3.78 -10.56 -5.24
C ASP A 3 -4.62 -11.50 -6.11
N ASP A 4 -5.88 -11.73 -5.75
CA ASP A 4 -6.79 -12.56 -6.54
C ASP A 4 -7.19 -11.86 -7.85
N LEU A 5 -7.39 -10.54 -7.82
CA LEU A 5 -7.64 -9.76 -9.03
C LEU A 5 -6.41 -9.75 -9.94
N LEU A 6 -5.20 -9.59 -9.40
CA LEU A 6 -3.96 -9.68 -10.17
C LEU A 6 -3.77 -11.06 -10.81
N LYS A 7 -4.10 -12.15 -10.09
CA LYS A 7 -4.09 -13.50 -10.65
C LYS A 7 -5.13 -13.69 -11.76
N LYS A 8 -6.32 -13.08 -11.59
CA LYS A 8 -7.40 -13.18 -12.58
C LYS A 8 -7.12 -12.37 -13.85
N TYR A 9 -6.43 -11.24 -13.74
CA TYR A 9 -6.14 -10.32 -14.84
C TYR A 9 -4.64 -10.03 -14.96
N PRO A 10 -3.78 -11.04 -15.20
CA PRO A 10 -2.32 -10.89 -15.08
C PRO A 10 -1.71 -9.94 -16.13
N ASN A 11 -2.37 -9.78 -17.28
CA ASN A 11 -1.87 -8.94 -18.37
C ASN A 11 -2.63 -7.62 -18.54
N ASP A 12 -3.78 -7.48 -17.88
CA ASP A 12 -4.70 -6.36 -18.09
C ASP A 12 -4.78 -5.42 -16.90
N LEU A 13 -4.40 -5.91 -15.70
CA LEU A 13 -4.49 -5.16 -14.46
C LEU A 13 -3.12 -4.76 -13.94
N ARG A 14 -2.94 -3.45 -13.74
CA ARG A 14 -1.81 -2.88 -13.00
C ARG A 14 -2.32 -2.25 -11.71
N VAL A 15 -1.77 -2.65 -10.58
CA VAL A 15 -2.07 -2.06 -9.27
C VAL A 15 -0.95 -1.12 -8.85
N VAL A 16 -1.31 0.09 -8.45
CA VAL A 16 -0.40 1.08 -7.86
C VAL A 16 -0.88 1.36 -6.45
N ILE A 17 -0.03 1.06 -5.47
CA ILE A 17 -0.33 1.31 -4.06
C ILE A 17 0.34 2.63 -3.67
N LYS A 18 -0.42 3.50 -3.01
CA LYS A 18 0.06 4.78 -2.48
C LYS A 18 -0.09 4.81 -0.97
N GLN A 19 0.91 5.39 -0.31
CA GLN A 19 0.93 5.49 1.14
C GLN A 19 0.03 6.64 1.62
N PHE A 20 -0.83 6.35 2.59
CA PHE A 20 -1.67 7.35 3.23
C PHE A 20 -1.79 7.06 4.74
N PRO A 21 -0.70 7.22 5.51
CA PRO A 21 -0.73 7.01 6.95
C PRO A 21 -1.61 8.07 7.62
N LEU A 22 -2.63 7.62 8.35
CA LEU A 22 -3.53 8.52 9.07
C LEU A 22 -2.82 9.09 10.32
N SER A 23 -2.87 10.39 10.50
CA SER A 23 -2.13 11.11 11.55
C SER A 23 -2.51 10.71 12.99
N PHE A 24 -3.74 10.25 13.19
CA PHE A 24 -4.22 9.79 14.50
C PHE A 24 -3.79 8.34 14.84
N HIS A 25 -3.17 7.62 13.91
CA HIS A 25 -2.50 6.35 14.16
C HIS A 25 -1.00 6.59 14.27
N LYS A 26 -0.47 6.73 15.47
CA LYS A 26 0.93 7.11 15.73
C LYS A 26 1.96 6.24 14.99
N GLN A 27 1.67 4.94 14.83
CA GLN A 27 2.57 3.98 14.20
C GLN A 27 2.46 3.94 12.67
N ALA A 28 1.42 4.55 12.08
CA ALA A 28 1.12 4.40 10.66
C ALA A 28 2.22 4.94 9.75
N LYS A 29 2.77 6.12 10.07
CA LYS A 29 3.85 6.73 9.28
C LYS A 29 5.11 5.88 9.30
N LYS A 30 5.48 5.38 10.48
CA LYS A 30 6.64 4.49 10.64
C LYS A 30 6.46 3.16 9.92
N ALA A 31 5.25 2.59 9.97
CA ALA A 31 4.91 1.39 9.22
C ALA A 31 5.04 1.62 7.70
N SER A 32 4.59 2.76 7.18
CA SER A 32 4.79 3.14 5.78
C SER A 32 6.28 3.23 5.41
N LEU A 33 7.12 3.82 6.27
CA LEU A 33 8.57 3.88 6.04
C LEU A 33 9.19 2.49 5.96
N TYR A 34 8.81 1.57 6.84
CA TYR A 34 9.28 0.18 6.80
C TYR A 34 8.92 -0.53 5.50
N VAL A 35 7.68 -0.35 5.02
CA VAL A 35 7.25 -0.92 3.74
C VAL A 35 8.07 -0.37 2.58
N LEU A 36 8.32 0.95 2.54
CA LEU A 36 9.09 1.60 1.48
C LEU A 36 10.58 1.25 1.54
N ALA A 37 11.16 1.07 2.73
CA ALA A 37 12.52 0.59 2.88
C ALA A 37 12.65 -0.87 2.38
N ALA A 38 11.69 -1.73 2.70
CA ALA A 38 11.65 -3.09 2.19
C ALA A 38 11.44 -3.13 0.66
N GLU A 39 10.68 -2.20 0.09
CA GLU A 39 10.50 -2.05 -1.36
C GLU A 39 11.82 -1.86 -2.09
N ARG A 40 12.77 -1.12 -1.53
CA ARG A 40 14.12 -0.92 -2.12
C ARG A 40 14.93 -2.20 -2.23
N GLN A 41 14.50 -3.25 -1.55
CA GLN A 41 15.07 -4.61 -1.62
C GLN A 41 14.09 -5.63 -2.20
N GLY A 42 13.04 -5.17 -2.91
CA GLY A 42 12.07 -6.01 -3.60
C GLY A 42 11.07 -6.72 -2.68
N LYS A 43 10.92 -6.28 -1.41
CA LYS A 43 10.10 -6.94 -0.38
C LYS A 43 8.90 -6.11 0.09
N TYR A 44 8.35 -5.28 -0.81
CA TYR A 44 7.16 -4.47 -0.50
C TYR A 44 5.98 -5.33 -0.02
N HIS A 45 5.61 -6.35 -0.80
CA HIS A 45 4.44 -7.18 -0.54
C HIS A 45 4.56 -7.96 0.76
N GLU A 46 5.69 -8.62 0.96
CA GLU A 46 5.95 -9.45 2.13
C GLU A 46 5.93 -8.60 3.40
N MET A 47 6.58 -7.44 3.39
CA MET A 47 6.57 -6.51 4.53
C MET A 47 5.17 -5.98 4.80
N SER A 48 4.46 -5.55 3.77
CA SER A 48 3.09 -5.05 3.89
C SER A 48 2.15 -6.09 4.49
N ASN A 49 2.21 -7.33 4.01
CA ASN A 49 1.38 -8.43 4.50
C ASN A 49 1.66 -8.73 5.99
N LYS A 50 2.94 -8.86 6.38
CA LYS A 50 3.31 -9.08 7.78
C LYS A 50 2.82 -7.95 8.70
N ILE A 51 2.89 -6.71 8.27
CA ILE A 51 2.37 -5.55 9.02
C ILE A 51 0.85 -5.64 9.16
N PHE A 52 0.11 -5.93 8.10
CA PHE A 52 -1.35 -6.04 8.15
C PHE A 52 -1.82 -7.23 8.99
N GLU A 53 -1.16 -8.36 8.92
CA GLU A 53 -1.48 -9.55 9.73
C GLU A 53 -1.28 -9.28 11.23
N ASN A 54 -0.33 -8.44 11.59
CA ASN A 54 0.08 -8.16 12.96
C ASN A 54 -0.09 -6.69 13.39
N TYR A 55 -0.96 -5.93 12.71
CA TYR A 55 -1.10 -4.48 12.93
C TYR A 55 -1.37 -4.09 14.40
N ARG A 56 -2.03 -4.96 15.16
CA ARG A 56 -2.30 -4.73 16.58
C ARG A 56 -1.02 -4.74 17.42
N GLY A 57 -0.05 -5.57 17.06
CA GLY A 57 1.26 -5.64 17.72
C GLY A 57 2.08 -4.37 17.59
N LEU A 58 1.87 -3.59 16.51
CA LEU A 58 2.56 -2.31 16.30
C LEU A 58 2.24 -1.26 17.37
N LYS A 59 1.10 -1.36 18.03
CA LYS A 59 0.74 -0.47 19.15
C LYS A 59 1.63 -0.67 20.36
N SER A 60 2.07 -1.90 20.58
CA SER A 60 2.95 -2.29 21.69
C SER A 60 4.43 -2.20 21.32
N ASN A 61 4.76 -2.47 20.07
CA ASN A 61 6.12 -2.45 19.53
C ASN A 61 6.14 -1.93 18.10
N GLU A 62 6.36 -0.64 17.94
CA GLU A 62 6.45 0.01 16.64
C GLU A 62 7.67 -0.40 15.79
N ASN A 63 8.66 -1.08 16.42
CA ASN A 63 9.84 -1.63 15.76
C ASN A 63 9.66 -3.08 15.28
N LEU A 64 8.50 -3.67 15.49
CA LEU A 64 8.20 -5.03 15.06
C LEU A 64 8.51 -5.27 13.56
N PRO A 65 8.21 -4.34 12.63
CA PRO A 65 8.55 -4.54 11.22
C PRO A 65 10.05 -4.64 10.93
N ARG A 66 10.92 -4.09 11.80
CA ARG A 66 12.37 -4.29 11.66
C ARG A 66 12.76 -5.76 11.90
N GLN A 67 12.11 -6.43 12.85
CA GLN A 67 12.30 -7.88 13.05
C GLN A 67 11.83 -8.68 11.82
N TYR A 68 10.74 -8.26 11.20
CA TYR A 68 10.27 -8.86 9.95
C TYR A 68 11.28 -8.73 8.81
N ALA A 69 11.98 -7.58 8.73
CA ALA A 69 13.03 -7.37 7.75
C ALA A 69 14.21 -8.36 7.96
N GLU A 70 14.62 -8.59 9.21
CA GLU A 70 15.63 -9.59 9.57
C GLU A 70 15.17 -11.02 9.19
N GLU A 71 13.94 -11.39 9.54
CA GLU A 71 13.34 -12.70 9.20
C GLU A 71 13.26 -12.93 7.68
N MET A 72 13.03 -11.88 6.90
CA MET A 72 12.99 -11.93 5.44
C MET A 72 14.38 -11.96 4.79
N GLY A 73 15.44 -11.87 5.58
CA GLY A 73 16.82 -11.89 5.09
C GLY A 73 17.25 -10.62 4.34
N LEU A 74 16.67 -9.47 4.68
CA LEU A 74 17.07 -8.20 4.10
C LEU A 74 18.49 -7.79 4.56
N ASP A 75 19.18 -7.05 3.71
CA ASP A 75 20.40 -6.33 4.13
C ASP A 75 20.01 -5.27 5.17
N MET A 76 20.29 -5.56 6.44
CA MET A 76 19.85 -4.72 7.57
C MET A 76 20.62 -3.40 7.65
N ALA A 77 21.88 -3.36 7.22
CA ALA A 77 22.65 -2.12 7.16
C ALA A 77 22.03 -1.15 6.16
N LYS A 78 21.69 -1.65 4.97
CA LYS A 78 20.99 -0.90 3.94
C LYS A 78 19.57 -0.53 4.40
N PHE A 79 18.85 -1.44 5.01
CA PHE A 79 17.49 -1.20 5.51
C PHE A 79 17.43 -0.08 6.55
N ASP A 80 18.33 -0.11 7.53
CA ASP A 80 18.42 0.92 8.58
C ASP A 80 18.87 2.29 8.01
N GLN A 81 19.69 2.29 6.96
CA GLN A 81 20.05 3.50 6.23
C GLN A 81 18.84 4.05 5.46
N ASP A 82 18.13 3.20 4.74
CA ASP A 82 16.92 3.58 3.98
C ASP A 82 15.82 4.14 4.88
N MET A 83 15.65 3.59 6.09
CA MET A 83 14.70 4.12 7.09
C MET A 83 14.98 5.58 7.50
N LYS A 84 16.21 6.05 7.37
CA LYS A 84 16.63 7.42 7.70
C LYS A 84 16.67 8.33 6.46
N ASP A 85 16.44 7.78 5.28
CA ASP A 85 16.49 8.57 4.04
C ASP A 85 15.27 9.50 3.94
N PRO A 86 15.47 10.82 3.89
CA PRO A 86 14.39 11.78 3.80
C PRO A 86 13.57 11.64 2.49
N ALA A 87 14.10 10.96 1.47
CA ALA A 87 13.38 10.70 0.23
C ALA A 87 12.14 9.82 0.44
N LEU A 88 12.16 8.88 1.41
CA LEU A 88 11.01 8.05 1.75
C LEU A 88 9.90 8.87 2.42
N ASP A 89 10.28 9.75 3.34
CA ASP A 89 9.34 10.67 3.98
C ASP A 89 8.72 11.64 2.96
N ALA A 90 9.53 12.18 2.08
CA ALA A 90 9.08 13.06 1.00
C ALA A 90 8.12 12.32 0.05
N ARG A 91 8.36 11.04 -0.24
CA ARG A 91 7.44 10.20 -1.03
C ARG A 91 6.09 10.04 -0.35
N ILE A 92 6.06 9.70 0.94
CA ILE A 92 4.81 9.59 1.71
C ILE A 92 4.02 10.89 1.64
N ASN A 93 4.68 12.03 1.92
CA ASN A 93 4.04 13.34 1.90
C ASN A 93 3.48 13.69 0.50
N ARG A 94 4.22 13.39 -0.55
CA ARG A 94 3.76 13.59 -1.94
C ARG A 94 2.53 12.73 -2.25
N GLU A 95 2.53 11.46 -1.87
CA GLU A 95 1.40 10.54 -2.11
C GLU A 95 0.16 10.97 -1.32
N MET A 96 0.32 11.40 -0.07
CA MET A 96 -0.76 11.99 0.73
C MET A 96 -1.33 13.26 0.09
N ASN A 97 -0.47 14.15 -0.40
CA ASN A 97 -0.89 15.39 -1.05
C ASN A 97 -1.64 15.12 -2.37
N GLN A 98 -1.19 14.15 -3.17
CA GLN A 98 -1.90 13.73 -4.37
C GLN A 98 -3.33 13.31 -4.06
N MET A 99 -3.53 12.56 -2.98
CA MET A 99 -4.86 12.16 -2.55
C MET A 99 -5.71 13.36 -2.09
N LYS A 100 -5.14 14.25 -1.28
CA LYS A 100 -5.84 15.46 -0.81
C LYS A 100 -6.25 16.38 -1.95
N GLN A 101 -5.41 16.49 -2.98
CA GLN A 101 -5.65 17.34 -4.16
C GLN A 101 -6.56 16.68 -5.20
N SER A 102 -6.89 15.40 -5.07
CA SER A 102 -7.72 14.66 -6.02
C SER A 102 -9.18 15.12 -6.09
N GLY A 103 -9.62 15.95 -5.13
CA GLY A 103 -11.02 16.42 -5.04
C GLY A 103 -12.01 15.34 -4.57
N MET A 104 -11.54 14.19 -4.12
CA MET A 104 -12.41 13.13 -3.64
C MET A 104 -13.11 13.53 -2.34
N PRO A 105 -14.44 13.32 -2.24
CA PRO A 105 -15.26 13.92 -1.17
C PRO A 105 -15.03 13.29 0.21
N ARG A 106 -14.45 12.10 0.29
CA ARG A 106 -14.19 11.39 1.56
C ARG A 106 -12.76 10.86 1.60
N MET A 107 -12.03 11.30 2.61
CA MET A 107 -10.67 10.86 2.91
C MET A 107 -10.69 9.66 3.88
N SER A 108 -11.15 8.51 3.40
CA SER A 108 -11.12 7.25 4.16
C SER A 108 -10.18 6.25 3.50
N VAL A 109 -9.50 5.44 4.30
CA VAL A 109 -8.65 4.36 3.80
C VAL A 109 -9.17 3.00 4.29
N PRO A 110 -9.00 1.94 3.49
CA PRO A 110 -8.43 1.94 2.15
C PRO A 110 -9.34 2.60 1.11
N LYS A 111 -8.75 3.37 0.20
CA LYS A 111 -9.43 3.98 -0.94
C LYS A 111 -8.99 3.29 -2.23
N PHE A 112 -9.94 3.00 -3.10
CA PHE A 112 -9.67 2.34 -4.38
C PHE A 112 -10.14 3.23 -5.54
N LEU A 113 -9.35 3.25 -6.60
CA LEU A 113 -9.72 3.85 -7.88
C LEU A 113 -9.44 2.84 -8.99
N ILE A 114 -10.37 2.69 -9.91
CA ILE A 114 -10.19 1.92 -11.14
C ILE A 114 -10.25 2.90 -12.30
N ASN A 115 -9.16 3.05 -13.04
CA ASN A 115 -9.01 4.06 -14.09
C ASN A 115 -9.44 5.48 -13.64
N GLY A 116 -9.03 5.87 -12.43
CA GLY A 116 -9.31 7.19 -11.86
C GLY A 116 -10.71 7.38 -11.26
N LYS A 117 -11.56 6.36 -11.27
CA LYS A 117 -12.93 6.41 -10.73
C LYS A 117 -13.06 5.56 -9.48
N GLU A 118 -13.76 6.08 -8.46
CA GLU A 118 -14.08 5.31 -7.27
C GLU A 118 -15.10 4.22 -7.61
N PRO A 119 -14.77 2.92 -7.35
CA PRO A 119 -15.71 1.83 -7.58
C PRO A 119 -16.94 1.97 -6.71
N GLN A 120 -18.12 1.83 -7.30
CA GLN A 120 -19.37 1.81 -6.57
C GLN A 120 -19.73 0.37 -6.16
N GLY A 121 -20.53 0.22 -5.10
CA GLY A 121 -20.98 -1.08 -4.62
C GLY A 121 -20.06 -1.72 -3.57
N LYS A 122 -20.14 -3.04 -3.46
CA LYS A 122 -19.40 -3.80 -2.45
C LYS A 122 -17.91 -3.87 -2.79
N ARG A 123 -17.07 -3.86 -1.75
CA ARG A 123 -15.61 -4.09 -1.88
C ARG A 123 -15.31 -5.58 -1.90
N ASP A 124 -15.65 -6.24 -2.97
CA ASP A 124 -15.40 -7.67 -3.17
C ASP A 124 -14.89 -7.97 -4.59
N ILE A 125 -14.40 -9.17 -4.77
CA ILE A 125 -13.80 -9.62 -6.03
C ILE A 125 -14.82 -9.58 -7.16
N SER A 126 -16.07 -9.97 -6.90
CA SER A 126 -17.13 -10.04 -7.91
C SER A 126 -17.44 -8.67 -8.50
N ASN A 127 -17.69 -7.68 -7.62
CA ASN A 127 -18.00 -6.31 -8.04
C ASN A 127 -16.82 -5.67 -8.76
N TYR A 128 -15.60 -5.81 -8.22
CA TYR A 128 -14.41 -5.22 -8.84
C TYR A 128 -14.07 -5.89 -10.17
N SER A 129 -14.27 -7.20 -10.30
CA SER A 129 -14.14 -7.90 -11.59
C SER A 129 -15.11 -7.36 -12.63
N ALA A 130 -16.38 -7.17 -12.27
CA ALA A 130 -17.38 -6.63 -13.20
C ALA A 130 -16.99 -5.22 -13.70
N ILE A 131 -16.49 -4.35 -12.81
CA ILE A 131 -16.02 -3.01 -13.19
C ILE A 131 -14.79 -3.09 -14.11
N ILE A 132 -13.81 -3.94 -13.78
CA ILE A 132 -12.60 -4.15 -14.61
C ILE A 132 -12.99 -4.65 -16.01
N GLU A 133 -13.86 -5.65 -16.10
CA GLU A 133 -14.34 -6.19 -17.38
C GLU A 133 -15.08 -5.15 -18.21
N ALA A 134 -15.87 -4.28 -17.56
CA ALA A 134 -16.53 -3.17 -18.26
C ALA A 134 -15.52 -2.15 -18.81
N GLU A 135 -14.46 -1.86 -18.07
CA GLU A 135 -13.38 -0.96 -18.54
C GLU A 135 -12.56 -1.59 -19.69
N LEU A 136 -12.30 -2.90 -19.63
CA LEU A 136 -11.59 -3.62 -20.71
C LEU A 136 -12.38 -3.62 -22.02
N LYS A 137 -13.70 -3.74 -21.96
CA LYS A 137 -14.57 -3.66 -23.15
C LYS A 137 -14.51 -2.29 -23.85
N LYS A 138 -14.26 -1.21 -23.12
CA LYS A 138 -14.13 0.14 -23.71
C LYS A 138 -12.84 0.34 -24.52
N LYS A 139 -11.83 -0.51 -24.30
CA LYS A 139 -10.55 -0.47 -25.03
C LYS A 139 -10.55 -1.25 -26.33
N LYS A 140 -11.58 -2.04 -26.56
CA LYS A 140 -11.80 -2.77 -27.83
C LYS A 140 -12.64 -1.96 -28.78
#